data_27e0cef8047f2c68d34723ed8913bf77
#
_entry.id   27e0cef8047f2c68d34723ed8913bf77
#
_cell.length_a   1.000
_cell.length_b   1.000
_cell.length_c   1.000
_cell.angle_alpha   90.00
_cell.angle_beta   90.00
_cell.angle_gamma   90.00
#
_symmetry.space_group_name_H-M   'P 1'
#
loop_
_entity.id
_entity.type
_entity.pdbx_description
1 polymer ?
#
loop_
_entity_poly.entity_id
_entity_poly.type
_entity_poly.pdbx_seq_one_letter_code
_entity_poly.pdbx_strand_id
1 'polypeptide(L)'
;MDLFLKYLTLQEPNVRYVALAALLLGGVSGAVGSFNFLRKKTLVGETVAHSMLPGVLIAFLLSGVKNPYVLIIGAATSGWLSILLVDYITQQSKIKGDSALAIVLSSFFGFGIVLLTVIQSNYGGEQSGLDHYIFGNAAAMTPGDSTAFAWVSALVLVLVFSFYHSIKSVVFNLEYADAIGINVKFIDGLISFITILSISVGIKAVGIVMMSALLIIPPTAARFWTNNLLRLLLLSGFFGALAGWLGAFVSYRQAAMPTGPWTIVIISLIAFVSMLFAPKRGVIYQRWSKLLLKRRINEENLLKTAVQNEVRGLGKLFNRRSISQRQFFEQRLWNRTVRRLRRKGLIKKVHTGFTLSTEGRSYGAEIDRRHKIWEIYLQRRMQMSINLVHDEAETMEHFLTPEIEAEILGELGLCSRFNPLLEIHELVPDNPINAL
;
A
#
# COMPACT_ATOMS: atom_id res chain seq x y z
N MET A 1 16.04 33.18 -2.99
CA MET A 1 14.92 33.23 -3.94
C MET A 1 15.42 33.16 -5.39
N ASP A 2 16.48 33.86 -5.71
CA ASP A 2 17.02 33.89 -7.10
C ASP A 2 17.55 32.56 -7.66
N LEU A 3 18.12 31.71 -6.81
CA LEU A 3 18.68 30.44 -7.21
C LEU A 3 17.58 29.41 -7.60
N PHE A 4 16.44 29.45 -6.88
CA PHE A 4 15.27 28.63 -7.21
C PHE A 4 14.59 29.09 -8.51
N LEU A 5 14.50 30.40 -8.72
CA LEU A 5 13.98 30.96 -9.98
C LEU A 5 14.89 30.62 -11.17
N LYS A 6 16.21 30.69 -11.00
CA LYS A 6 17.18 30.26 -12.04
C LYS A 6 17.06 28.77 -12.37
N TYR A 7 16.85 27.92 -11.36
CA TYR A 7 16.60 26.49 -11.58
C TYR A 7 15.26 26.24 -12.29
N LEU A 8 14.19 26.94 -11.90
CA LEU A 8 12.87 26.84 -12.54
C LEU A 8 12.89 27.31 -14.00
N THR A 9 13.67 28.35 -14.32
CA THR A 9 13.78 28.87 -15.70
C THR A 9 14.69 28.05 -16.59
N LEU A 10 15.38 27.01 -16.03
CA LEU A 10 16.26 26.09 -16.75
C LEU A 10 17.27 26.81 -17.67
N GLN A 11 17.81 27.96 -17.23
CA GLN A 11 18.67 28.81 -18.03
C GLN A 11 20.05 28.17 -18.28
N GLU A 12 20.54 27.39 -17.32
CA GLU A 12 21.84 26.71 -17.48
C GLU A 12 21.66 25.39 -18.22
N PRO A 13 22.36 25.13 -19.34
CA PRO A 13 22.19 23.91 -20.13
C PRO A 13 22.38 22.62 -19.33
N ASN A 14 23.42 22.54 -18.49
CA ASN A 14 23.70 21.36 -17.69
C ASN A 14 22.57 21.08 -16.69
N VAL A 15 22.05 22.11 -16.02
CA VAL A 15 20.93 21.99 -15.08
C VAL A 15 19.67 21.49 -15.77
N ARG A 16 19.41 21.98 -16.97
CA ARG A 16 18.28 21.56 -17.80
C ARG A 16 18.34 20.07 -18.11
N TYR A 17 19.49 19.56 -18.57
CA TYR A 17 19.64 18.15 -18.90
C TYR A 17 19.49 17.25 -17.67
N VAL A 18 20.13 17.60 -16.56
CA VAL A 18 20.07 16.82 -15.32
C VAL A 18 18.64 16.83 -14.72
N ALA A 19 17.99 17.98 -14.67
CA ALA A 19 16.65 18.11 -14.09
C ALA A 19 15.60 17.36 -14.91
N LEU A 20 15.63 17.50 -16.25
CA LEU A 20 14.70 16.78 -17.14
C LEU A 20 14.94 15.28 -17.11
N ALA A 21 16.20 14.84 -17.13
CA ALA A 21 16.54 13.42 -17.06
C ALA A 21 16.09 12.82 -15.72
N ALA A 22 16.33 13.48 -14.58
CA ALA A 22 15.91 13.02 -13.27
C ALA A 22 14.38 12.97 -13.12
N LEU A 23 13.66 13.95 -13.68
CA LEU A 23 12.21 13.98 -13.73
C LEU A 23 11.64 12.82 -14.55
N LEU A 24 12.15 12.63 -15.78
CA LEU A 24 11.71 11.53 -16.66
C LEU A 24 12.01 10.17 -16.04
N LEU A 25 13.22 10.00 -15.54
CA LEU A 25 13.66 8.77 -14.90
C LEU A 25 12.79 8.42 -13.69
N GLY A 26 12.61 9.36 -12.76
CA GLY A 26 11.78 9.17 -11.59
C GLY A 26 10.32 8.87 -11.95
N GLY A 27 9.79 9.57 -12.97
CA GLY A 27 8.44 9.38 -13.47
C GLY A 27 8.20 8.00 -14.07
N VAL A 28 9.07 7.58 -14.99
CA VAL A 28 8.97 6.28 -15.65
C VAL A 28 9.21 5.14 -14.67
N SER A 29 10.27 5.24 -13.85
CA SER A 29 10.57 4.20 -12.85
C SER A 29 9.45 4.04 -11.84
N GLY A 30 8.86 5.15 -11.36
CA GLY A 30 7.71 5.10 -10.47
C GLY A 30 6.50 4.44 -11.11
N ALA A 31 6.18 4.77 -12.37
CA ALA A 31 5.08 4.15 -13.10
C ALA A 31 5.31 2.65 -13.31
N VAL A 32 6.48 2.25 -13.83
CA VAL A 32 6.85 0.84 -14.09
C VAL A 32 6.90 0.03 -12.78
N GLY A 33 7.45 0.61 -11.72
CA GLY A 33 7.50 0.00 -10.40
C GLY A 33 6.13 -0.38 -9.84
N SER A 34 5.06 0.32 -10.27
CA SER A 34 3.69 0.00 -9.87
C SER A 34 3.26 -1.41 -10.30
N PHE A 35 3.71 -1.89 -11.45
CA PHE A 35 3.40 -3.25 -11.91
C PHE A 35 4.11 -4.32 -11.06
N ASN A 36 5.40 -4.12 -10.78
CA ASN A 36 6.18 -5.03 -9.93
C ASN A 36 5.64 -5.05 -8.50
N PHE A 37 5.25 -3.87 -7.97
CA PHE A 37 4.64 -3.73 -6.66
C PHE A 37 3.32 -4.50 -6.55
N LEU A 38 2.41 -4.35 -7.52
CA LEU A 38 1.11 -5.04 -7.50
C LEU A 38 1.24 -6.55 -7.67
N ARG A 39 2.23 -7.00 -8.43
CA ARG A 39 2.55 -8.43 -8.61
C ARG A 39 3.28 -9.05 -7.42
N LYS A 40 3.58 -8.28 -6.37
CA LYS A 40 4.39 -8.68 -5.22
C LYS A 40 5.80 -9.17 -5.61
N LYS A 41 6.31 -8.72 -6.75
CA LYS A 41 7.64 -9.03 -7.28
C LYS A 41 8.61 -7.84 -7.12
N THR A 42 8.60 -7.19 -5.95
CA THR A 42 9.40 -5.97 -5.69
C THR A 42 10.90 -6.21 -5.74
N LEU A 43 11.36 -7.40 -5.31
CA LEU A 43 12.77 -7.78 -5.32
C LEU A 43 13.33 -7.99 -6.74
N VAL A 44 12.48 -8.20 -7.75
CA VAL A 44 12.93 -8.33 -9.16
C VAL A 44 13.67 -7.08 -9.62
N GLY A 45 13.18 -5.88 -9.26
CA GLY A 45 13.83 -4.63 -9.61
C GLY A 45 15.24 -4.51 -9.02
N GLU A 46 15.43 -4.95 -7.79
CA GLU A 46 16.72 -4.97 -7.10
C GLU A 46 17.68 -5.98 -7.73
N THR A 47 17.21 -7.21 -7.95
CA THR A 47 18.00 -8.27 -8.60
C THR A 47 18.47 -7.84 -9.98
N VAL A 48 17.57 -7.29 -10.79
CA VAL A 48 17.89 -6.81 -12.13
C VAL A 48 18.93 -5.68 -12.07
N ALA A 49 18.72 -4.70 -11.19
CA ALA A 49 19.65 -3.56 -11.07
C ALA A 49 21.08 -4.02 -10.75
N HIS A 50 21.22 -4.88 -9.74
CA HIS A 50 22.54 -5.42 -9.36
C HIS A 50 23.13 -6.35 -10.43
N SER A 51 22.31 -7.10 -11.14
CA SER A 51 22.75 -8.00 -12.22
C SER A 51 23.20 -7.27 -13.48
N MET A 52 22.90 -5.99 -13.63
CA MET A 52 23.33 -5.20 -14.79
C MET A 52 24.80 -4.79 -14.74
N LEU A 53 25.42 -4.77 -13.56
CA LEU A 53 26.80 -4.35 -13.39
C LEU A 53 27.79 -5.11 -14.29
N PRO A 54 27.83 -6.46 -14.28
CA PRO A 54 28.74 -7.20 -15.16
C PRO A 54 28.49 -6.92 -16.63
N GLY A 55 27.22 -6.73 -17.04
CA GLY A 55 26.88 -6.42 -18.44
C GLY A 55 27.43 -5.09 -18.90
N VAL A 56 27.35 -4.04 -18.09
CA VAL A 56 27.94 -2.73 -18.35
C VAL A 56 29.48 -2.86 -18.53
N LEU A 57 30.12 -3.59 -17.62
CA LEU A 57 31.58 -3.74 -17.62
C LEU A 57 32.09 -4.58 -18.79
N ILE A 58 31.38 -5.66 -19.14
CA ILE A 58 31.71 -6.47 -20.33
C ILE A 58 31.51 -5.63 -21.61
N ALA A 59 30.41 -4.88 -21.69
CA ALA A 59 30.16 -4.00 -22.84
C ALA A 59 31.27 -2.94 -23.01
N PHE A 60 31.76 -2.38 -21.91
CA PHE A 60 32.90 -1.48 -21.89
C PHE A 60 34.19 -2.17 -22.37
N LEU A 61 34.50 -3.36 -21.84
CA LEU A 61 35.69 -4.13 -22.23
C LEU A 61 35.70 -4.48 -23.71
N LEU A 62 34.53 -4.83 -24.26
CA LEU A 62 34.43 -5.22 -25.69
C LEU A 62 34.49 -4.02 -26.64
N SER A 63 33.92 -2.88 -26.24
CA SER A 63 33.82 -1.71 -27.10
C SER A 63 35.03 -0.75 -26.97
N GLY A 64 35.70 -0.73 -25.82
CA GLY A 64 36.74 0.23 -25.48
C GLY A 64 36.25 1.68 -25.33
N VAL A 65 34.94 1.94 -25.48
CA VAL A 65 34.36 3.28 -25.47
C VAL A 65 33.20 3.39 -24.51
N LYS A 66 33.00 4.56 -23.89
CA LYS A 66 31.89 4.86 -22.97
C LYS A 66 30.65 5.36 -23.71
N ASN A 67 30.27 4.67 -24.81
CA ASN A 67 29.05 5.02 -25.53
C ASN A 67 27.82 4.62 -24.71
N PRO A 68 26.90 5.57 -24.38
CA PRO A 68 25.70 5.28 -23.56
C PRO A 68 24.84 4.15 -24.09
N TYR A 69 24.67 4.08 -25.44
CA TYR A 69 23.84 3.05 -26.07
C TYR A 69 24.43 1.64 -25.91
N VAL A 70 25.74 1.51 -26.08
CA VAL A 70 26.44 0.22 -25.92
C VAL A 70 26.37 -0.26 -24.49
N LEU A 71 26.54 0.63 -23.51
CA LEU A 71 26.49 0.30 -22.10
C LEU A 71 25.06 -0.04 -21.65
N ILE A 72 24.03 0.66 -22.16
CA ILE A 72 22.61 0.34 -21.90
C ILE A 72 22.27 -1.05 -22.46
N ILE A 73 22.72 -1.39 -23.66
CA ILE A 73 22.51 -2.72 -24.26
C ILE A 73 23.20 -3.79 -23.40
N GLY A 74 24.43 -3.58 -22.97
CA GLY A 74 25.14 -4.49 -22.08
C GLY A 74 24.44 -4.69 -20.75
N ALA A 75 23.97 -3.60 -20.13
CA ALA A 75 23.15 -3.65 -18.92
C ALA A 75 21.87 -4.47 -19.14
N ALA A 76 21.13 -4.16 -20.22
CA ALA A 76 19.87 -4.81 -20.53
C ALA A 76 20.01 -6.31 -20.80
N THR A 77 21.06 -6.73 -21.54
CA THR A 77 21.33 -8.16 -21.81
C THR A 77 21.65 -8.93 -20.55
N SER A 78 22.49 -8.37 -19.67
CA SER A 78 22.80 -8.99 -18.37
C SER A 78 21.58 -9.04 -17.44
N GLY A 79 20.79 -7.97 -17.38
CA GLY A 79 19.54 -7.93 -16.64
C GLY A 79 18.50 -8.95 -17.17
N TRP A 80 18.42 -9.13 -18.49
CA TRP A 80 17.56 -10.14 -19.09
C TRP A 80 18.02 -11.56 -18.75
N LEU A 81 19.31 -11.83 -18.85
CA LEU A 81 19.91 -13.12 -18.49
C LEU A 81 19.66 -13.45 -17.02
N SER A 82 19.71 -12.48 -16.13
CA SER A 82 19.42 -12.68 -14.70
C SER A 82 17.99 -13.13 -14.46
N ILE A 83 17.00 -12.55 -15.15
CA ILE A 83 15.59 -13.00 -15.05
C ILE A 83 15.41 -14.41 -15.57
N LEU A 84 15.98 -14.72 -16.74
CA LEU A 84 15.94 -16.08 -17.30
C LEU A 84 16.54 -17.10 -16.33
N LEU A 85 17.62 -16.76 -15.66
CA LEU A 85 18.25 -17.64 -14.68
C LEU A 85 17.38 -17.81 -13.41
N VAL A 86 16.74 -16.75 -12.94
CA VAL A 86 15.77 -16.82 -11.82
C VAL A 86 14.60 -17.73 -12.19
N ASP A 87 14.03 -17.55 -13.38
CA ASP A 87 12.92 -18.37 -13.86
C ASP A 87 13.33 -19.85 -14.00
N TYR A 88 14.53 -20.10 -14.53
CA TYR A 88 15.09 -21.44 -14.64
C TYR A 88 15.25 -22.12 -13.26
N ILE A 89 15.89 -21.42 -12.31
CA ILE A 89 16.07 -21.94 -10.94
C ILE A 89 14.72 -22.23 -10.28
N THR A 90 13.75 -21.33 -10.42
CA THR A 90 12.44 -21.47 -9.79
C THR A 90 11.62 -22.62 -10.40
N GLN A 91 11.74 -22.87 -11.71
CA GLN A 91 11.00 -23.93 -12.39
C GLN A 91 11.65 -25.32 -12.23
N GLN A 92 12.97 -25.40 -12.17
CA GLN A 92 13.71 -26.66 -12.12
C GLN A 92 14.11 -27.11 -10.71
N SER A 93 13.89 -26.26 -9.69
CA SER A 93 14.26 -26.57 -8.32
C SER A 93 13.12 -26.29 -7.34
N LYS A 94 13.26 -26.76 -6.09
CA LYS A 94 12.33 -26.47 -4.99
C LYS A 94 12.61 -25.10 -4.33
N ILE A 95 13.50 -24.29 -4.90
CA ILE A 95 13.88 -23.01 -4.35
C ILE A 95 12.76 -21.98 -4.59
N LYS A 96 12.36 -21.28 -3.54
CA LYS A 96 11.33 -20.23 -3.64
C LYS A 96 11.86 -19.04 -4.46
N GLY A 97 10.99 -18.34 -5.17
CA GLY A 97 11.33 -17.23 -6.05
C GLY A 97 12.20 -16.15 -5.39
N ASP A 98 11.90 -15.76 -4.13
CA ASP A 98 12.70 -14.75 -3.42
C ASP A 98 14.13 -15.23 -3.15
N SER A 99 14.31 -16.53 -2.85
CA SER A 99 15.65 -17.10 -2.66
C SER A 99 16.42 -17.21 -3.98
N ALA A 100 15.76 -17.55 -5.08
CA ALA A 100 16.35 -17.57 -6.41
C ALA A 100 16.82 -16.16 -6.83
N LEU A 101 15.99 -15.14 -6.58
CA LEU A 101 16.35 -13.74 -6.80
C LEU A 101 17.60 -13.34 -6.01
N ALA A 102 17.69 -13.70 -4.72
CA ALA A 102 18.85 -13.40 -3.88
C ALA A 102 20.13 -14.11 -4.35
N ILE A 103 20.05 -15.37 -4.79
CA ILE A 103 21.18 -16.12 -5.34
C ILE A 103 21.71 -15.44 -6.60
N VAL A 104 20.82 -15.12 -7.55
CA VAL A 104 21.20 -14.48 -8.81
C VAL A 104 21.77 -13.09 -8.58
N LEU A 105 21.13 -12.28 -7.70
CA LEU A 105 21.61 -10.97 -7.31
C LEU A 105 23.05 -11.04 -6.80
N SER A 106 23.31 -11.90 -5.80
CA SER A 106 24.61 -12.01 -5.15
C SER A 106 25.69 -12.49 -6.12
N SER A 107 25.35 -13.48 -6.99
CA SER A 107 26.30 -14.03 -7.96
C SER A 107 26.69 -13.01 -9.03
N PHE A 108 25.70 -12.33 -9.63
CA PHE A 108 25.97 -11.32 -10.67
C PHE A 108 26.67 -10.10 -10.10
N PHE A 109 26.21 -9.60 -8.95
CA PHE A 109 26.85 -8.45 -8.32
C PHE A 109 28.29 -8.75 -7.89
N GLY A 110 28.52 -9.91 -7.25
CA GLY A 110 29.87 -10.35 -6.89
C GLY A 110 30.79 -10.47 -8.11
N PHE A 111 30.31 -11.08 -9.20
CA PHE A 111 31.06 -11.16 -10.46
C PHE A 111 31.32 -9.76 -11.05
N GLY A 112 30.33 -8.86 -11.00
CA GLY A 112 30.50 -7.48 -11.42
C GLY A 112 31.55 -6.73 -10.63
N ILE A 113 31.60 -6.87 -9.30
CA ILE A 113 32.64 -6.24 -8.47
C ILE A 113 34.03 -6.78 -8.81
N VAL A 114 34.16 -8.09 -9.04
CA VAL A 114 35.44 -8.69 -9.45
C VAL A 114 35.89 -8.10 -10.81
N LEU A 115 34.98 -8.03 -11.78
CA LEU A 115 35.29 -7.42 -13.09
C LEU A 115 35.69 -5.95 -12.93
N LEU A 116 34.99 -5.18 -12.13
CA LEU A 116 35.32 -3.78 -11.87
C LEU A 116 36.73 -3.64 -11.28
N THR A 117 37.06 -4.47 -10.31
CA THR A 117 38.40 -4.48 -9.66
C THR A 117 39.51 -4.81 -10.70
N VAL A 118 39.28 -5.82 -11.56
CA VAL A 118 40.21 -6.19 -12.64
C VAL A 118 40.41 -5.05 -13.63
N ILE A 119 39.30 -4.38 -14.02
CA ILE A 119 39.38 -3.23 -14.92
C ILE A 119 40.16 -2.10 -14.25
N GLN A 120 39.89 -1.83 -12.98
CA GLN A 120 40.58 -0.80 -12.19
C GLN A 120 42.08 -1.04 -12.03
N SER A 121 42.52 -2.27 -11.97
CA SER A 121 43.94 -2.60 -11.84
C SER A 121 44.71 -2.59 -13.16
N ASN A 122 44.05 -2.88 -14.31
CA ASN A 122 44.75 -3.12 -15.58
C ASN A 122 44.64 -1.95 -16.59
N TYR A 123 43.60 -1.12 -16.50
CA TYR A 123 43.29 -0.12 -17.52
C TYR A 123 43.41 1.34 -17.02
N GLY A 124 44.46 1.79 -16.41
CA GLY A 124 44.80 3.18 -16.09
C GLY A 124 43.64 4.23 -16.08
N GLY A 125 43.91 5.44 -16.54
CA GLY A 125 42.93 6.56 -16.46
C GLY A 125 41.66 6.48 -17.34
N GLU A 126 41.61 5.57 -18.31
CA GLU A 126 40.44 5.45 -19.23
C GLU A 126 39.18 4.90 -18.56
N GLN A 127 39.32 4.26 -17.40
CA GLN A 127 38.23 3.69 -16.59
C GLN A 127 37.57 4.68 -15.64
N SER A 128 38.13 5.89 -15.48
CA SER A 128 37.59 6.93 -14.61
C SER A 128 36.07 7.12 -14.87
N GLY A 129 35.24 6.90 -13.85
CA GLY A 129 33.78 7.10 -13.90
C GLY A 129 32.94 5.84 -14.09
N LEU A 130 33.53 4.61 -14.18
CA LEU A 130 32.74 3.36 -14.13
C LEU A 130 32.16 3.08 -12.74
N ASP A 131 32.78 3.59 -11.68
CA ASP A 131 32.28 3.61 -10.31
C ASP A 131 30.96 4.39 -10.18
N HIS A 132 30.73 5.37 -11.06
CA HIS A 132 29.47 6.11 -11.12
C HIS A 132 28.25 5.24 -11.46
N TYR A 133 28.44 4.05 -12.04
CA TYR A 133 27.35 3.11 -12.25
C TYR A 133 26.87 2.48 -10.95
N ILE A 134 27.72 2.37 -9.92
CA ILE A 134 27.32 1.83 -8.61
C ILE A 134 26.57 2.90 -7.79
N PHE A 135 27.11 4.10 -7.71
CA PHE A 135 26.58 5.16 -6.84
C PHE A 135 25.75 6.22 -7.58
N GLY A 136 25.83 6.24 -8.91
CA GLY A 136 25.20 7.26 -9.73
C GLY A 136 25.97 8.61 -9.70
N ASN A 137 25.96 9.29 -10.83
CA ASN A 137 26.46 10.67 -10.91
C ASN A 137 25.71 11.45 -12.00
N ALA A 138 24.55 11.99 -11.63
CA ALA A 138 23.75 12.78 -12.58
C ALA A 138 24.47 14.06 -13.04
N ALA A 139 25.38 14.60 -12.24
CA ALA A 139 26.16 15.78 -12.63
C ALA A 139 27.16 15.50 -13.78
N ALA A 140 27.56 14.24 -13.96
CA ALA A 140 28.44 13.81 -15.05
C ALA A 140 27.67 13.38 -16.31
N MET A 141 26.36 13.62 -16.39
CA MET A 141 25.55 13.27 -17.55
C MET A 141 25.87 14.16 -18.75
N THR A 142 26.01 13.51 -19.88
CA THR A 142 26.22 14.18 -21.18
C THR A 142 24.87 14.46 -21.87
N PRO A 143 24.82 15.38 -22.85
CA PRO A 143 23.63 15.56 -23.69
C PRO A 143 23.17 14.27 -24.38
N GLY A 144 24.15 13.40 -24.78
CA GLY A 144 23.86 12.08 -25.34
C GLY A 144 23.15 11.13 -24.39
N ASP A 145 23.50 11.15 -23.10
CA ASP A 145 22.79 10.37 -22.07
C ASP A 145 21.34 10.85 -21.92
N SER A 146 21.14 12.16 -21.86
CA SER A 146 19.80 12.75 -21.72
C SER A 146 18.88 12.40 -22.90
N THR A 147 19.42 12.40 -24.12
CA THR A 147 18.66 11.99 -25.32
C THR A 147 18.35 10.50 -25.32
N ALA A 148 19.29 9.64 -24.93
CA ALA A 148 19.05 8.20 -24.76
C ALA A 148 17.96 7.94 -23.73
N PHE A 149 17.97 8.65 -22.60
CA PHE A 149 16.94 8.56 -21.57
C PHE A 149 15.56 8.96 -22.08
N ALA A 150 15.48 10.05 -22.84
CA ALA A 150 14.21 10.51 -23.42
C ALA A 150 13.62 9.47 -24.38
N TRP A 151 14.42 8.89 -25.26
CA TRP A 151 13.97 7.86 -26.20
C TRP A 151 13.52 6.58 -25.50
N VAL A 152 14.31 6.07 -24.54
CA VAL A 152 13.91 4.85 -23.81
C VAL A 152 12.71 5.11 -22.94
N SER A 153 12.62 6.25 -22.28
CA SER A 153 11.45 6.64 -21.50
C SER A 153 10.18 6.73 -22.35
N ALA A 154 10.28 7.33 -23.55
CA ALA A 154 9.19 7.39 -24.50
C ALA A 154 8.75 5.98 -24.95
N LEU A 155 9.72 5.11 -25.30
CA LEU A 155 9.45 3.72 -25.66
C LEU A 155 8.71 2.98 -24.54
N VAL A 156 9.21 3.08 -23.31
CA VAL A 156 8.58 2.45 -22.13
C VAL A 156 7.14 2.93 -21.94
N LEU A 157 6.90 4.24 -22.04
CA LEU A 157 5.53 4.78 -21.91
C LEU A 157 4.62 4.29 -23.04
N VAL A 158 5.09 4.26 -24.28
CA VAL A 158 4.34 3.73 -25.41
C VAL A 158 3.98 2.27 -25.18
N LEU A 159 4.90 1.44 -24.74
CA LEU A 159 4.64 0.03 -24.43
C LEU A 159 3.62 -0.12 -23.29
N VAL A 160 3.78 0.66 -22.23
CA VAL A 160 2.82 0.64 -21.08
C VAL A 160 1.42 1.01 -21.52
N PHE A 161 1.25 2.07 -22.33
CA PHE A 161 -0.07 2.52 -22.78
C PHE A 161 -0.67 1.56 -23.81
N SER A 162 0.12 1.06 -24.77
CA SER A 162 -0.33 0.11 -25.81
C SER A 162 -0.83 -1.20 -25.21
N PHE A 163 -0.14 -1.73 -24.21
CA PHE A 163 -0.49 -3.00 -23.57
C PHE A 163 -1.22 -2.82 -22.22
N TYR A 164 -1.70 -1.61 -21.91
CA TYR A 164 -2.30 -1.30 -20.61
C TYR A 164 -3.40 -2.29 -20.21
N HIS A 165 -4.34 -2.63 -21.10
CA HIS A 165 -5.46 -3.52 -20.80
C HIS A 165 -4.99 -4.96 -20.53
N SER A 166 -4.06 -5.46 -21.33
CA SER A 166 -3.49 -6.80 -21.15
C SER A 166 -2.67 -6.89 -19.87
N ILE A 167 -1.82 -5.89 -19.60
CA ILE A 167 -1.05 -5.80 -18.37
C ILE A 167 -1.99 -5.73 -17.15
N LYS A 168 -3.05 -4.92 -17.21
CA LYS A 168 -4.05 -4.81 -16.14
C LYS A 168 -4.67 -6.17 -15.84
N SER A 169 -5.11 -6.91 -16.85
CA SER A 169 -5.73 -8.24 -16.67
C SER A 169 -4.77 -9.22 -15.99
N VAL A 170 -3.54 -9.31 -16.48
CA VAL A 170 -2.51 -10.22 -15.94
C VAL A 170 -2.09 -9.84 -14.51
N VAL A 171 -1.99 -8.53 -14.21
CA VAL A 171 -1.59 -8.07 -12.87
C VAL A 171 -2.64 -8.36 -11.80
N PHE A 172 -3.95 -8.32 -12.15
CA PHE A 172 -5.03 -8.52 -11.18
C PHE A 172 -5.51 -9.97 -11.08
N ASN A 173 -5.60 -10.68 -12.19
CA ASN A 173 -6.08 -12.07 -12.21
C ASN A 173 -5.49 -12.83 -13.38
N LEU A 174 -4.51 -13.70 -13.10
CA LEU A 174 -3.82 -14.51 -14.07
C LEU A 174 -4.76 -15.52 -14.76
N GLU A 175 -5.64 -16.18 -13.99
CA GLU A 175 -6.58 -17.18 -14.51
C GLU A 175 -7.60 -16.56 -15.45
N TYR A 176 -8.13 -15.38 -15.08
CA TYR A 176 -9.03 -14.63 -15.95
C TYR A 176 -8.34 -14.19 -17.25
N ALA A 177 -7.09 -13.71 -17.17
CA ALA A 177 -6.34 -13.28 -18.33
C ALA A 177 -6.10 -14.43 -19.31
N ASP A 178 -5.75 -15.60 -18.80
CA ASP A 178 -5.58 -16.82 -19.60
C ASP A 178 -6.91 -17.28 -20.22
N ALA A 179 -8.01 -17.27 -19.47
CA ALA A 179 -9.35 -17.65 -19.93
C ALA A 179 -9.89 -16.77 -21.08
N ILE A 180 -9.52 -15.48 -21.13
CA ILE A 180 -9.88 -14.57 -22.23
C ILE A 180 -8.86 -14.59 -23.39
N GLY A 181 -7.89 -15.51 -23.38
CA GLY A 181 -6.93 -15.71 -24.46
C GLY A 181 -5.72 -14.76 -24.46
N ILE A 182 -5.45 -14.05 -23.36
CA ILE A 182 -4.24 -13.24 -23.25
C ILE A 182 -3.04 -14.16 -22.97
N ASN A 183 -2.01 -14.07 -23.81
CA ASN A 183 -0.77 -14.79 -23.56
C ASN A 183 -0.04 -14.22 -22.32
N VAL A 184 -0.27 -14.86 -21.18
CA VAL A 184 0.27 -14.45 -19.87
C VAL A 184 1.80 -14.40 -19.88
N LYS A 185 2.46 -15.39 -20.52
CA LYS A 185 3.93 -15.44 -20.60
C LYS A 185 4.51 -14.26 -21.37
N PHE A 186 3.86 -13.88 -22.48
CA PHE A 186 4.27 -12.72 -23.25
C PHE A 186 4.16 -11.42 -22.45
N ILE A 187 3.03 -11.22 -21.75
CA ILE A 187 2.83 -10.01 -20.92
C ILE A 187 3.79 -9.99 -19.72
N ASP A 188 4.07 -11.13 -19.11
CA ASP A 188 5.08 -11.27 -18.04
C ASP A 188 6.48 -10.86 -18.53
N GLY A 189 6.87 -11.39 -19.70
CA GLY A 189 8.10 -11.00 -20.36
C GLY A 189 8.15 -9.52 -20.72
N LEU A 190 7.04 -8.95 -21.20
CA LEU A 190 6.93 -7.52 -21.51
C LEU A 190 7.11 -6.66 -20.26
N ILE A 191 6.49 -6.98 -19.14
CA ILE A 191 6.67 -6.25 -17.86
C ILE A 191 8.13 -6.31 -17.42
N SER A 192 8.76 -7.48 -17.51
CA SER A 192 10.17 -7.66 -17.21
C SER A 192 11.06 -6.83 -18.13
N PHE A 193 10.79 -6.82 -19.42
CA PHE A 193 11.51 -6.03 -20.41
C PHE A 193 11.40 -4.52 -20.14
N ILE A 194 10.19 -4.02 -19.88
CA ILE A 194 9.96 -2.62 -19.52
C ILE A 194 10.72 -2.25 -18.23
N THR A 195 10.74 -3.16 -17.24
CA THR A 195 11.49 -2.96 -15.99
C THR A 195 12.98 -2.88 -16.25
N ILE A 196 13.52 -3.81 -17.04
CA ILE A 196 14.94 -3.84 -17.43
C ILE A 196 15.33 -2.55 -18.14
N LEU A 197 14.56 -2.10 -19.13
CA LEU A 197 14.82 -0.86 -19.84
C LEU A 197 14.84 0.35 -18.92
N SER A 198 13.85 0.45 -18.01
CA SER A 198 13.78 1.56 -17.04
C SER A 198 15.01 1.61 -16.13
N ILE A 199 15.49 0.44 -15.68
CA ILE A 199 16.66 0.34 -14.81
C ILE A 199 17.94 0.66 -15.60
N SER A 200 18.10 0.08 -16.80
CA SER A 200 19.32 0.24 -17.63
C SER A 200 19.66 1.70 -17.91
N VAL A 201 18.62 2.51 -18.13
CA VAL A 201 18.77 3.94 -18.37
C VAL A 201 19.10 4.69 -17.08
N GLY A 202 18.49 4.28 -15.95
CA GLY A 202 18.61 4.99 -14.68
C GLY A 202 19.93 4.76 -13.94
N ILE A 203 20.62 3.66 -14.21
CA ILE A 203 21.83 3.27 -13.46
C ILE A 203 22.88 4.37 -13.47
N LYS A 204 23.16 4.99 -14.61
CA LYS A 204 24.19 6.05 -14.71
C LYS A 204 23.84 7.29 -13.90
N ALA A 205 22.57 7.66 -13.86
CA ALA A 205 22.10 8.87 -13.19
C ALA A 205 22.02 8.70 -11.66
N VAL A 206 21.44 7.60 -11.21
CA VAL A 206 21.07 7.40 -9.82
C VAL A 206 21.91 6.31 -9.15
N GLY A 207 22.46 5.39 -9.94
CA GLY A 207 23.22 4.24 -9.47
C GLY A 207 22.38 2.99 -9.25
N ILE A 208 23.06 1.83 -9.27
CA ILE A 208 22.42 0.51 -9.13
C ILE A 208 21.65 0.41 -7.81
N VAL A 209 22.29 0.76 -6.70
CA VAL A 209 21.74 0.63 -5.35
C VAL A 209 20.47 1.47 -5.16
N MET A 210 20.43 2.62 -5.82
CA MET A 210 19.34 3.58 -5.61
C MET A 210 18.20 3.40 -6.61
N MET A 211 18.45 2.70 -7.72
CA MET A 211 17.45 2.48 -8.76
C MET A 211 16.30 1.57 -8.27
N SER A 212 16.62 0.58 -7.43
CA SER A 212 15.62 -0.28 -6.82
C SER A 212 14.65 0.51 -5.92
N ALA A 213 15.14 1.49 -5.17
CA ALA A 213 14.31 2.36 -4.34
C ALA A 213 13.33 3.20 -5.17
N LEU A 214 13.75 3.71 -6.34
CA LEU A 214 12.88 4.46 -7.25
C LEU A 214 11.78 3.60 -7.88
N LEU A 215 11.96 2.29 -7.97
CA LEU A 215 10.92 1.37 -8.44
C LEU A 215 9.92 0.98 -7.34
N ILE A 216 10.33 0.99 -6.07
CA ILE A 216 9.52 0.46 -4.97
C ILE A 216 8.80 1.57 -4.19
N ILE A 217 9.50 2.66 -3.87
CA ILE A 217 8.97 3.67 -2.94
C ILE A 217 7.82 4.50 -3.54
N PRO A 218 7.90 5.01 -4.80
CA PRO A 218 6.82 5.80 -5.38
C PRO A 218 5.48 5.05 -5.47
N PRO A 219 5.40 3.79 -5.97
CA PRO A 219 4.15 3.05 -5.98
C PRO A 219 3.64 2.71 -4.57
N THR A 220 4.54 2.45 -3.62
CA THR A 220 4.15 2.24 -2.22
C THR A 220 3.49 3.50 -1.65
N ALA A 221 4.07 4.68 -1.88
CA ALA A 221 3.49 5.95 -1.49
C ALA A 221 2.11 6.20 -2.15
N ALA A 222 2.01 5.97 -3.46
CA ALA A 222 0.80 6.17 -4.24
C ALA A 222 -0.34 5.20 -3.83
N ARG A 223 0.00 3.99 -3.36
CA ARG A 223 -0.98 2.99 -2.93
C ARG A 223 -1.82 3.43 -1.73
N PHE A 224 -1.30 4.28 -0.88
CA PHE A 224 -2.08 4.86 0.21
C PHE A 224 -3.23 5.77 -0.27
N TRP A 225 -3.09 6.37 -1.46
CA TRP A 225 -4.05 7.34 -2.01
C TRP A 225 -5.11 6.71 -2.91
N THR A 226 -4.82 5.56 -3.57
CA THR A 226 -5.72 4.99 -4.56
C THR A 226 -5.68 3.47 -4.67
N ASN A 227 -6.81 2.90 -5.12
CA ASN A 227 -6.94 1.48 -5.50
C ASN A 227 -7.01 1.28 -7.02
N ASN A 228 -7.21 2.35 -7.79
CA ASN A 228 -7.34 2.29 -9.23
C ASN A 228 -5.95 2.24 -9.87
N LEU A 229 -5.72 1.27 -10.78
CA LEU A 229 -4.41 1.06 -11.42
C LEU A 229 -3.93 2.31 -12.17
N LEU A 230 -4.79 2.93 -13.00
CA LEU A 230 -4.38 4.10 -13.77
C LEU A 230 -3.96 5.26 -12.85
N ARG A 231 -4.75 5.53 -11.81
CA ARG A 231 -4.41 6.56 -10.82
C ARG A 231 -3.14 6.20 -10.04
N LEU A 232 -2.91 4.91 -9.78
CA LEU A 232 -1.69 4.43 -9.13
C LEU A 232 -0.47 4.72 -10.01
N LEU A 233 -0.51 4.39 -11.30
CA LEU A 233 0.54 4.67 -12.27
C LEU A 233 0.86 6.16 -12.35
N LEU A 234 -0.18 6.99 -12.49
CA LEU A 234 -0.02 8.44 -12.59
C LEU A 234 0.54 9.07 -11.31
N LEU A 235 0.02 8.68 -10.14
CA LEU A 235 0.51 9.19 -8.85
C LEU A 235 1.92 8.70 -8.55
N SER A 236 2.22 7.44 -8.83
CA SER A 236 3.55 6.88 -8.65
C SER A 236 4.57 7.56 -9.57
N GLY A 237 4.21 7.74 -10.85
CA GLY A 237 5.01 8.51 -11.78
C GLY A 237 5.21 9.97 -11.33
N PHE A 238 4.16 10.61 -10.87
CA PHE A 238 4.23 11.99 -10.35
C PHE A 238 5.15 12.09 -9.11
N PHE A 239 5.02 11.19 -8.15
CA PHE A 239 5.86 11.19 -6.95
C PHE A 239 7.32 10.92 -7.29
N GLY A 240 7.58 9.98 -8.20
CA GLY A 240 8.94 9.70 -8.69
C GLY A 240 9.53 10.88 -9.44
N ALA A 241 8.78 11.49 -10.36
CA ALA A 241 9.19 12.68 -11.11
C ALA A 241 9.48 13.87 -10.18
N LEU A 242 8.60 14.11 -9.22
CA LEU A 242 8.77 15.19 -8.22
C LEU A 242 10.03 14.96 -7.38
N ALA A 243 10.26 13.72 -6.92
CA ALA A 243 11.44 13.40 -6.15
C ALA A 243 12.74 13.54 -6.96
N GLY A 244 12.73 13.10 -8.22
CA GLY A 244 13.87 13.28 -9.13
C GLY A 244 14.18 14.75 -9.38
N TRP A 245 13.15 15.55 -9.67
CA TRP A 245 13.28 16.99 -9.92
C TRP A 245 13.79 17.75 -8.69
N LEU A 246 13.23 17.49 -7.50
CA LEU A 246 13.67 18.09 -6.26
C LEU A 246 15.07 17.62 -5.84
N GLY A 247 15.42 16.34 -6.07
CA GLY A 247 16.74 15.80 -5.81
C GLY A 247 17.81 16.49 -6.67
N ALA A 248 17.51 16.71 -7.94
CA ALA A 248 18.37 17.47 -8.83
C ALA A 248 18.53 18.94 -8.39
N PHE A 249 17.48 19.57 -7.88
CA PHE A 249 17.53 20.92 -7.32
C PHE A 249 18.47 21.03 -6.11
N VAL A 250 18.36 20.07 -5.16
CA VAL A 250 19.23 20.07 -3.98
C VAL A 250 20.70 19.88 -4.38
N SER A 251 20.96 18.97 -5.33
CA SER A 251 22.29 18.76 -5.86
C SER A 251 22.87 20.00 -6.57
N TYR A 252 22.04 20.74 -7.30
CA TYR A 252 22.43 22.00 -7.93
C TYR A 252 22.84 23.08 -6.94
N ARG A 253 22.15 23.15 -5.81
CA ARG A 253 22.38 24.19 -4.80
C ARG A 253 23.76 24.08 -4.14
N GLN A 254 24.31 22.90 -4.04
CA GLN A 254 25.57 22.66 -3.32
C GLN A 254 26.49 21.74 -4.12
N ALA A 255 27.63 22.27 -4.52
CA ALA A 255 28.64 21.52 -5.27
C ALA A 255 29.03 20.24 -4.52
N ALA A 256 29.21 19.15 -5.26
CA ALA A 256 29.57 17.81 -4.76
C ALA A 256 28.46 17.03 -4.00
N MET A 257 27.19 17.51 -3.97
CA MET A 257 26.09 16.69 -3.47
C MET A 257 25.56 15.71 -4.53
N PRO A 258 25.54 14.40 -4.25
CA PRO A 258 25.08 13.41 -5.21
C PRO A 258 23.54 13.46 -5.37
N THR A 259 23.05 13.49 -6.59
CA THR A 259 21.62 13.63 -6.92
C THR A 259 20.81 12.40 -6.50
N GLY A 260 21.37 11.20 -6.67
CA GLY A 260 20.70 9.93 -6.35
C GLY A 260 20.23 9.84 -4.89
N PRO A 261 21.12 9.96 -3.89
CA PRO A 261 20.77 9.92 -2.49
C PRO A 261 19.70 10.94 -2.09
N TRP A 262 19.78 12.18 -2.61
CA TRP A 262 18.75 13.19 -2.33
C TRP A 262 17.40 12.85 -2.93
N THR A 263 17.37 12.28 -4.13
CA THR A 263 16.13 11.78 -4.72
C THR A 263 15.46 10.73 -3.82
N ILE A 264 16.26 9.81 -3.23
CA ILE A 264 15.73 8.80 -2.33
C ILE A 264 15.25 9.39 -1.01
N VAL A 265 15.98 10.31 -0.42
CA VAL A 265 15.54 11.00 0.80
C VAL A 265 14.19 11.68 0.58
N ILE A 266 14.04 12.39 -0.55
CA ILE A 266 12.81 13.10 -0.87
C ILE A 266 11.66 12.14 -1.12
N ILE A 267 11.86 11.07 -1.91
CA ILE A 267 10.77 10.11 -2.16
C ILE A 267 10.40 9.34 -0.89
N SER A 268 11.35 9.04 -0.03
CA SER A 268 11.09 8.43 1.28
C SER A 268 10.29 9.35 2.19
N LEU A 269 10.57 10.65 2.16
CA LEU A 269 9.77 11.65 2.89
C LEU A 269 8.35 11.72 2.34
N ILE A 270 8.18 11.74 1.01
CA ILE A 270 6.85 11.69 0.36
C ILE A 270 6.10 10.42 0.78
N ALA A 271 6.76 9.27 0.80
CA ALA A 271 6.16 8.02 1.23
C ALA A 271 5.75 8.05 2.71
N PHE A 272 6.60 8.58 3.58
CA PHE A 272 6.30 8.74 5.00
C PHE A 272 5.10 9.66 5.24
N VAL A 273 5.06 10.81 4.56
CA VAL A 273 3.91 11.73 4.60
C VAL A 273 2.65 11.04 4.07
N SER A 274 2.74 10.31 2.96
CA SER A 274 1.63 9.54 2.41
C SER A 274 1.11 8.48 3.39
N MET A 275 2.00 7.75 4.06
CA MET A 275 1.64 6.76 5.07
C MET A 275 0.91 7.38 6.26
N LEU A 276 1.30 8.57 6.69
CA LEU A 276 0.68 9.24 7.83
C LEU A 276 -0.68 9.87 7.48
N PHE A 277 -0.75 10.62 6.37
CA PHE A 277 -1.84 11.54 6.08
C PHE A 277 -2.81 11.08 4.99
N ALA A 278 -2.56 9.98 4.31
CA ALA A 278 -3.43 9.53 3.23
C ALA A 278 -4.89 9.32 3.72
N PRO A 279 -5.90 9.80 2.97
CA PRO A 279 -7.30 9.66 3.32
C PRO A 279 -7.71 8.18 3.34
N LYS A 280 -8.45 7.77 4.36
CA LYS A 280 -8.96 6.40 4.61
C LYS A 280 -7.90 5.34 4.95
N ARG A 281 -6.64 5.48 4.53
CA ARG A 281 -5.57 4.47 4.70
C ARG A 281 -4.39 4.95 5.52
N GLY A 282 -4.24 6.25 5.74
CA GLY A 282 -3.18 6.80 6.57
C GLY A 282 -3.31 6.35 8.03
N VAL A 283 -2.17 6.17 8.67
CA VAL A 283 -2.09 5.69 10.07
C VAL A 283 -2.89 6.60 11.02
N ILE A 284 -2.81 7.91 10.80
CA ILE A 284 -3.55 8.90 11.62
C ILE A 284 -5.06 8.70 11.44
N TYR A 285 -5.54 8.58 10.19
CA TYR A 285 -6.96 8.35 9.90
C TYR A 285 -7.45 7.04 10.50
N GLN A 286 -6.70 5.95 10.32
CA GLN A 286 -7.07 4.64 10.86
C GLN A 286 -7.14 4.66 12.40
N ARG A 287 -6.16 5.28 13.06
CA ARG A 287 -6.19 5.43 14.53
C ARG A 287 -7.39 6.25 14.98
N TRP A 288 -7.64 7.37 14.29
CA TRP A 288 -8.79 8.21 14.62
C TRP A 288 -10.12 7.49 14.39
N SER A 289 -10.30 6.85 13.24
CA SER A 289 -11.50 6.06 12.93
C SER A 289 -11.74 4.95 13.96
N LYS A 290 -10.70 4.19 14.34
CA LYS A 290 -10.77 3.18 15.39
C LYS A 290 -11.18 3.77 16.76
N LEU A 291 -10.65 4.95 17.10
CA LEU A 291 -11.02 5.63 18.34
C LEU A 291 -12.47 6.12 18.32
N LEU A 292 -12.94 6.63 17.18
CA LEU A 292 -14.35 7.04 17.03
C LEU A 292 -15.30 5.84 17.10
N LEU A 293 -14.95 4.75 16.42
CA LEU A 293 -15.73 3.51 16.49
C LEU A 293 -15.79 2.96 17.91
N LYS A 294 -14.66 2.85 18.60
CA LYS A 294 -14.62 2.41 20.00
C LYS A 294 -15.46 3.31 20.93
N ARG A 295 -15.48 4.62 20.65
CA ARG A 295 -16.33 5.56 21.39
C ARG A 295 -17.81 5.31 21.14
N ARG A 296 -18.19 5.06 19.87
CA ARG A 296 -19.57 4.74 19.48
C ARG A 296 -20.03 3.44 20.13
N ILE A 297 -19.25 2.37 20.02
CA ILE A 297 -19.53 1.08 20.65
C ILE A 297 -19.77 1.22 22.15
N ASN A 298 -18.91 1.97 22.87
CA ASN A 298 -19.10 2.17 24.30
C ASN A 298 -20.37 2.97 24.65
N GLU A 299 -20.80 3.90 23.80
CA GLU A 299 -22.03 4.65 23.96
C GLU A 299 -23.25 3.75 23.72
N GLU A 300 -23.24 2.97 22.66
CA GLU A 300 -24.29 2.04 22.28
C GLU A 300 -24.47 0.92 23.32
N ASN A 301 -23.38 0.32 23.77
CA ASN A 301 -23.40 -0.71 24.81
C ASN A 301 -23.98 -0.19 26.14
N LEU A 302 -23.64 1.04 26.53
CA LEU A 302 -24.19 1.63 27.73
C LEU A 302 -25.70 1.83 27.61
N LEU A 303 -26.18 2.33 26.48
CA LEU A 303 -27.61 2.55 26.23
C LEU A 303 -28.38 1.21 26.17
N LYS A 304 -27.84 0.20 25.43
CA LYS A 304 -28.39 -1.16 25.36
C LYS A 304 -28.58 -1.76 26.77
N THR A 305 -27.47 -1.78 27.54
CA THR A 305 -27.51 -2.35 28.91
C THR A 305 -28.47 -1.60 29.82
N ALA A 306 -28.57 -0.27 29.67
CA ALA A 306 -29.52 0.52 30.45
C ALA A 306 -31.00 0.19 30.10
N VAL A 307 -31.31 -0.01 28.80
CA VAL A 307 -32.65 -0.45 28.34
C VAL A 307 -32.94 -1.87 28.84
N GLN A 308 -32.00 -2.79 28.69
CA GLN A 308 -32.16 -4.17 29.19
C GLN A 308 -32.43 -4.23 30.68
N ASN A 309 -31.77 -3.39 31.48
CA ASN A 309 -32.04 -3.29 32.94
C ASN A 309 -33.43 -2.74 33.22
N GLU A 310 -33.91 -1.76 32.46
CA GLU A 310 -35.27 -1.19 32.60
C GLU A 310 -36.34 -2.25 32.25
N VAL A 311 -36.17 -2.99 31.14
CA VAL A 311 -37.09 -4.05 30.72
C VAL A 311 -37.17 -5.19 31.75
N ARG A 312 -36.06 -5.54 32.39
CA ARG A 312 -36.01 -6.59 33.44
C ARG A 312 -36.49 -6.12 34.81
N GLY A 313 -37.01 -4.91 34.93
CA GLY A 313 -37.56 -4.41 36.20
C GLY A 313 -36.51 -3.97 37.23
N LEU A 314 -35.23 -3.88 36.85
CA LEU A 314 -34.13 -3.44 37.72
C LEU A 314 -34.16 -1.93 38.01
N GLY A 315 -35.14 -1.20 37.46
CA GLY A 315 -35.41 0.22 37.70
C GLY A 315 -34.94 1.12 36.55
N LYS A 316 -35.53 2.32 36.48
CA LYS A 316 -35.21 3.33 35.43
C LYS A 316 -33.92 4.10 35.71
N LEU A 317 -33.39 3.99 36.93
CA LEU A 317 -32.17 4.64 37.37
C LEU A 317 -31.00 3.69 37.22
N PHE A 318 -29.95 4.14 36.53
CA PHE A 318 -28.72 3.38 36.39
C PHE A 318 -27.51 4.16 36.88
N ASN A 319 -26.54 3.45 37.38
CA ASN A 319 -25.25 3.97 37.80
C ASN A 319 -24.13 3.02 37.31
N ARG A 320 -22.86 3.39 37.54
CA ARG A 320 -21.75 2.55 37.09
C ARG A 320 -21.82 1.12 37.62
N ARG A 321 -22.25 0.93 38.89
CA ARG A 321 -22.30 -0.39 39.51
C ARG A 321 -23.37 -1.27 38.86
N SER A 322 -24.57 -0.74 38.57
CA SER A 322 -25.66 -1.48 37.93
C SER A 322 -25.32 -1.90 36.48
N ILE A 323 -24.58 -1.09 35.76
CA ILE A 323 -24.12 -1.41 34.41
C ILE A 323 -22.92 -2.38 34.43
N SER A 324 -21.97 -2.19 35.37
CA SER A 324 -20.76 -3.01 35.46
C SER A 324 -21.00 -4.47 35.88
N GLN A 325 -22.20 -4.81 36.33
CA GLN A 325 -22.60 -6.20 36.58
C GLN A 325 -22.66 -7.04 35.29
N ARG A 326 -22.87 -6.39 34.13
CA ARG A 326 -22.98 -7.04 32.81
C ARG A 326 -21.84 -6.66 31.86
N GLN A 327 -21.41 -5.42 31.97
CA GLN A 327 -20.39 -4.89 31.09
C GLN A 327 -19.40 -4.03 31.85
N PHE A 328 -18.11 -4.44 31.85
CA PHE A 328 -17.08 -3.77 32.63
C PHE A 328 -16.80 -2.37 32.08
N PHE A 329 -17.07 -1.34 32.87
CA PHE A 329 -16.70 0.03 32.59
C PHE A 329 -15.69 0.55 33.61
N GLU A 330 -14.47 0.82 33.17
CA GLU A 330 -13.49 1.55 33.95
C GLU A 330 -14.01 2.96 34.27
N GLN A 331 -13.70 3.49 35.47
CA GLN A 331 -14.22 4.78 35.96
C GLN A 331 -13.95 5.95 34.97
N ARG A 332 -12.78 6.00 34.36
CA ARG A 332 -12.41 7.05 33.37
C ARG A 332 -13.26 6.94 32.10
N LEU A 333 -13.48 5.73 31.62
CA LEU A 333 -14.29 5.43 30.43
C LEU A 333 -15.75 5.77 30.68
N TRP A 334 -16.30 5.35 31.83
CA TRP A 334 -17.64 5.69 32.31
C TRP A 334 -17.90 7.19 32.29
N ASN A 335 -17.05 7.97 32.96
CA ASN A 335 -17.21 9.42 33.06
C ASN A 335 -17.21 10.11 31.70
N ARG A 336 -16.36 9.63 30.76
CA ARG A 336 -16.29 10.16 29.39
C ARG A 336 -17.52 9.80 28.57
N THR A 337 -18.01 8.57 28.66
CA THR A 337 -19.16 8.06 27.90
C THR A 337 -20.45 8.76 28.40
N VAL A 338 -20.68 8.80 29.69
CA VAL A 338 -21.83 9.48 30.30
C VAL A 338 -21.84 10.98 29.95
N ARG A 339 -20.70 11.67 30.00
CA ARG A 339 -20.63 13.11 29.64
C ARG A 339 -21.02 13.32 28.17
N ARG A 340 -20.65 12.41 27.26
CA ARG A 340 -21.00 12.49 25.84
C ARG A 340 -22.48 12.21 25.61
N LEU A 341 -23.01 11.15 26.19
CA LEU A 341 -24.42 10.80 26.08
C LEU A 341 -25.32 11.92 26.64
N ARG A 342 -24.92 12.55 27.74
CA ARG A 342 -25.61 13.72 28.27
C ARG A 342 -25.59 14.92 27.33
N ARG A 343 -24.44 15.20 26.68
CA ARG A 343 -24.34 16.27 25.67
C ARG A 343 -25.19 16.01 24.43
N LYS A 344 -25.39 14.72 24.09
CA LYS A 344 -26.29 14.30 23.02
C LYS A 344 -27.77 14.26 23.41
N GLY A 345 -28.10 14.56 24.66
CA GLY A 345 -29.48 14.53 25.16
C GLY A 345 -30.05 13.13 25.39
N LEU A 346 -29.26 12.06 25.24
CA LEU A 346 -29.71 10.67 25.32
C LEU A 346 -29.91 10.18 26.77
N ILE A 347 -29.24 10.83 27.72
CA ILE A 347 -29.40 10.54 29.17
C ILE A 347 -29.55 11.83 29.98
N LYS A 348 -30.30 11.74 31.09
CA LYS A 348 -30.51 12.81 32.08
C LYS A 348 -29.88 12.42 33.41
N LYS A 349 -29.24 13.39 34.09
CA LYS A 349 -28.69 13.18 35.43
C LYS A 349 -29.81 13.36 36.47
N VAL A 350 -29.90 12.44 37.41
CA VAL A 350 -30.80 12.48 38.58
C VAL A 350 -29.96 12.38 39.86
N HIS A 351 -30.47 12.74 41.00
CA HIS A 351 -29.71 12.83 42.27
C HIS A 351 -28.84 11.62 42.58
N THR A 352 -29.30 10.41 42.29
CA THR A 352 -28.60 9.13 42.61
C THR A 352 -28.04 8.39 41.43
N GLY A 353 -28.17 8.93 40.19
CA GLY A 353 -27.71 8.25 38.99
C GLY A 353 -28.07 8.94 37.69
N PHE A 354 -28.35 8.15 36.68
CA PHE A 354 -28.75 8.59 35.34
C PHE A 354 -30.03 7.86 34.92
N THR A 355 -30.82 8.49 34.07
CA THR A 355 -31.99 7.90 33.42
C THR A 355 -31.90 8.13 31.91
N LEU A 356 -32.49 7.24 31.13
CA LEU A 356 -32.61 7.41 29.68
C LEU A 356 -33.62 8.51 29.36
N SER A 357 -33.33 9.33 28.34
CA SER A 357 -34.36 10.15 27.71
C SER A 357 -35.23 9.30 26.80
N THR A 358 -36.33 9.86 26.27
CA THR A 358 -37.20 9.18 25.31
C THR A 358 -36.39 8.74 24.08
N GLU A 359 -35.55 9.63 23.56
CA GLU A 359 -34.65 9.36 22.42
C GLU A 359 -33.60 8.32 22.78
N GLY A 360 -32.98 8.41 23.96
CA GLY A 360 -31.99 7.45 24.43
C GLY A 360 -32.56 6.04 24.62
N ARG A 361 -33.83 5.94 25.06
CA ARG A 361 -34.56 4.66 25.19
C ARG A 361 -34.85 4.06 23.81
N SER A 362 -35.37 4.87 22.87
CA SER A 362 -35.64 4.42 21.52
C SER A 362 -34.36 3.92 20.82
N TYR A 363 -33.26 4.67 20.93
CA TYR A 363 -32.00 4.30 20.34
C TYR A 363 -31.37 3.04 20.97
N GLY A 364 -31.43 2.93 22.32
CA GLY A 364 -30.94 1.74 23.00
C GLY A 364 -31.79 0.50 22.71
N ALA A 365 -33.11 0.65 22.54
CA ALA A 365 -34.03 -0.44 22.18
C ALA A 365 -33.73 -0.91 20.72
N GLU A 366 -33.43 -0.01 19.83
CA GLU A 366 -33.05 -0.35 18.46
C GLU A 366 -31.75 -1.17 18.41
N ILE A 367 -30.75 -0.81 19.23
CA ILE A 367 -29.49 -1.58 19.32
C ILE A 367 -29.77 -2.97 19.88
N ASP A 368 -30.58 -3.08 20.94
CA ASP A 368 -30.97 -4.36 21.54
C ASP A 368 -31.75 -5.24 20.55
N ARG A 369 -32.62 -4.63 19.73
CA ARG A 369 -33.33 -5.31 18.65
C ARG A 369 -32.34 -5.91 17.61
N ARG A 370 -31.35 -5.14 17.17
CA ARG A 370 -30.31 -5.60 16.22
C ARG A 370 -29.49 -6.74 16.81
N HIS A 371 -29.11 -6.64 18.05
CA HIS A 371 -28.42 -7.71 18.77
C HIS A 371 -29.18 -9.03 18.70
N LYS A 372 -30.49 -9.00 19.03
CA LYS A 372 -31.33 -10.19 19.04
C LYS A 372 -31.58 -10.76 17.62
N ILE A 373 -31.77 -9.91 16.64
CA ILE A 373 -31.88 -10.35 15.24
C ILE A 373 -30.62 -11.13 14.85
N TRP A 374 -29.45 -10.62 15.22
CA TRP A 374 -28.18 -11.26 14.92
C TRP A 374 -28.00 -12.57 15.69
N GLU A 375 -28.38 -12.63 16.97
CA GLU A 375 -28.40 -13.88 17.74
C GLU A 375 -29.27 -14.95 17.08
N ILE A 376 -30.49 -14.60 16.65
CA ILE A 376 -31.40 -15.52 15.95
C ILE A 376 -30.77 -16.00 14.61
N TYR A 377 -30.15 -15.11 13.86
CA TYR A 377 -29.50 -15.44 12.61
C TYR A 377 -28.34 -16.44 12.79
N LEU A 378 -27.43 -16.14 13.73
CA LEU A 378 -26.31 -17.02 14.04
C LEU A 378 -26.76 -18.39 14.52
N GLN A 379 -27.82 -18.44 15.35
CA GLN A 379 -28.34 -19.69 15.88
C GLN A 379 -29.06 -20.51 14.81
N ARG A 380 -29.94 -19.89 14.00
CA ARG A 380 -30.77 -20.62 13.04
C ARG A 380 -30.04 -20.97 11.75
N ARG A 381 -29.26 -20.03 11.22
CA ARG A 381 -28.64 -20.15 9.89
C ARG A 381 -27.24 -20.73 9.95
N MET A 382 -26.47 -20.33 10.94
CA MET A 382 -25.09 -20.79 11.13
C MET A 382 -24.95 -21.95 12.12
N GLN A 383 -26.05 -22.38 12.77
CA GLN A 383 -26.07 -23.49 13.73
C GLN A 383 -25.03 -23.34 14.85
N MET A 384 -24.72 -22.12 15.25
CA MET A 384 -23.77 -21.84 16.32
C MET A 384 -24.35 -22.21 17.68
N SER A 385 -23.50 -22.68 18.59
CA SER A 385 -23.90 -22.98 19.96
C SER A 385 -24.26 -21.69 20.73
N ILE A 386 -25.29 -21.76 21.61
CA ILE A 386 -25.81 -20.63 22.37
C ILE A 386 -24.74 -19.85 23.14
N ASN A 387 -23.72 -20.55 23.65
CA ASN A 387 -22.62 -19.94 24.41
C ASN A 387 -21.71 -19.03 23.58
N LEU A 388 -21.60 -19.29 22.26
CA LEU A 388 -20.77 -18.49 21.35
C LEU A 388 -21.56 -17.39 20.63
N VAL A 389 -22.87 -17.60 20.46
CA VAL A 389 -23.75 -16.67 19.72
C VAL A 389 -23.79 -15.29 20.36
N HIS A 390 -23.82 -15.21 21.69
CA HIS A 390 -23.95 -13.93 22.41
C HIS A 390 -22.70 -13.05 22.22
N ASP A 391 -21.50 -13.61 22.35
CA ASP A 391 -20.25 -12.86 22.24
C ASP A 391 -20.01 -12.37 20.80
N GLU A 392 -20.36 -13.20 19.80
CA GLU A 392 -20.27 -12.80 18.40
C GLU A 392 -21.31 -11.75 18.01
N ALA A 393 -22.55 -11.90 18.51
CA ALA A 393 -23.61 -10.93 18.27
C ALA A 393 -23.28 -9.56 18.88
N GLU A 394 -22.64 -9.52 20.06
CA GLU A 394 -22.21 -8.28 20.73
C GLU A 394 -21.16 -7.51 19.90
N THR A 395 -20.34 -8.23 19.14
CA THR A 395 -19.36 -7.61 18.25
C THR A 395 -20.00 -7.07 16.97
N MET A 396 -20.96 -7.81 16.40
CA MET A 396 -21.50 -7.53 15.05
C MET A 396 -22.66 -6.54 15.03
N GLU A 397 -23.41 -6.37 16.13
CA GLU A 397 -24.59 -5.47 16.22
C GLU A 397 -24.30 -4.02 15.83
N HIS A 398 -23.05 -3.56 16.05
CA HIS A 398 -22.61 -2.21 15.74
C HIS A 398 -22.29 -1.97 14.25
N PHE A 399 -22.21 -3.04 13.47
CA PHE A 399 -21.91 -3.00 12.04
C PHE A 399 -23.12 -3.27 11.15
N LEU A 400 -24.25 -3.65 11.75
CA LEU A 400 -25.49 -3.89 11.02
C LEU A 400 -26.01 -2.58 10.41
N THR A 401 -25.99 -2.53 9.07
CA THR A 401 -26.66 -1.46 8.31
C THR A 401 -28.12 -1.83 8.07
N PRO A 402 -29.00 -0.85 7.78
CA PRO A 402 -30.40 -1.16 7.45
C PRO A 402 -30.57 -2.14 6.28
N GLU A 403 -29.66 -2.09 5.31
CA GLU A 403 -29.66 -2.99 4.14
C GLU A 403 -29.35 -4.43 4.55
N ILE A 404 -28.28 -4.64 5.37
CA ILE A 404 -27.91 -5.96 5.89
C ILE A 404 -28.99 -6.50 6.83
N GLU A 405 -29.60 -5.63 7.64
CA GLU A 405 -30.71 -6.01 8.53
C GLU A 405 -31.91 -6.51 7.72
N ALA A 406 -32.29 -5.82 6.63
CA ALA A 406 -33.39 -6.23 5.77
C ALA A 406 -33.09 -7.58 5.07
N GLU A 407 -31.86 -7.81 4.66
CA GLU A 407 -31.41 -9.07 4.04
C GLU A 407 -31.51 -10.23 5.04
N ILE A 408 -31.01 -10.04 6.27
CA ILE A 408 -31.08 -11.04 7.35
C ILE A 408 -32.54 -11.37 7.70
N LEU A 409 -33.40 -10.37 7.83
CA LEU A 409 -34.82 -10.58 8.10
C LEU A 409 -35.50 -11.34 6.97
N GLY A 410 -35.17 -11.03 5.72
CA GLY A 410 -35.65 -11.77 4.54
C GLY A 410 -35.22 -13.25 4.55
N GLU A 411 -33.96 -13.52 4.86
CA GLU A 411 -33.45 -14.90 4.96
C GLU A 411 -34.07 -15.71 6.12
N LEU A 412 -34.43 -15.01 7.19
CA LEU A 412 -35.13 -15.64 8.34
C LEU A 412 -36.63 -15.80 8.11
N GLY A 413 -37.18 -15.27 7.02
CA GLY A 413 -38.63 -15.25 6.75
C GLY A 413 -39.41 -14.34 7.69
N LEU A 414 -38.76 -13.33 8.29
CA LEU A 414 -39.35 -12.41 9.25
C LEU A 414 -39.74 -11.07 8.58
N CYS A 415 -40.82 -10.47 9.06
CA CYS A 415 -41.29 -9.18 8.57
C CYS A 415 -40.31 -8.05 8.95
N SER A 416 -40.17 -7.00 8.12
CA SER A 416 -39.33 -5.83 8.39
C SER A 416 -39.69 -5.09 9.71
N ARG A 417 -40.89 -5.29 10.24
CA ARG A 417 -41.37 -4.77 11.54
C ARG A 417 -41.16 -5.76 12.69
N PHE A 418 -40.48 -6.89 12.48
CA PHE A 418 -40.23 -7.89 13.50
C PHE A 418 -39.56 -7.26 14.71
N ASN A 419 -40.21 -7.40 15.87
CA ASN A 419 -39.69 -6.94 17.16
C ASN A 419 -39.44 -8.14 18.09
N PRO A 420 -38.17 -8.62 18.15
CA PRO A 420 -37.84 -9.77 18.96
C PRO A 420 -38.11 -9.60 20.45
N LEU A 421 -38.31 -8.36 20.92
CA LEU A 421 -38.66 -8.07 22.32
C LEU A 421 -40.11 -8.49 22.67
N LEU A 422 -40.99 -8.57 21.67
CA LEU A 422 -42.41 -8.92 21.84
C LEU A 422 -42.73 -10.36 21.43
N GLU A 423 -41.92 -10.93 20.52
CA GLU A 423 -42.26 -12.18 19.81
C GLU A 423 -41.34 -13.38 20.16
N ILE A 424 -40.36 -13.21 21.08
CA ILE A 424 -39.44 -14.29 21.48
C ILE A 424 -40.16 -15.50 22.13
N HIS A 425 -41.32 -15.31 22.75
CA HIS A 425 -42.06 -16.41 23.38
C HIS A 425 -42.59 -17.46 22.40
N GLU A 426 -42.74 -17.13 21.10
CA GLU A 426 -43.21 -18.06 20.09
C GLU A 426 -42.09 -18.74 19.28
N LEU A 427 -40.86 -18.21 19.32
CA LEU A 427 -39.77 -18.62 18.43
C LEU A 427 -38.69 -19.50 19.06
N VAL A 428 -38.65 -19.57 20.40
CA VAL A 428 -37.71 -20.44 21.12
C VAL A 428 -38.57 -21.48 21.85
N PRO A 429 -38.51 -22.77 21.47
CA PRO A 429 -39.15 -23.81 22.27
C PRO A 429 -38.53 -23.80 23.66
N ASP A 430 -39.36 -23.94 24.67
CA ASP A 430 -39.03 -23.91 26.10
C ASP A 430 -37.68 -24.59 26.38
N ASN A 431 -36.74 -23.80 26.81
CA ASN A 431 -35.43 -24.28 27.21
C ASN A 431 -35.51 -24.63 28.72
N PRO A 432 -35.26 -25.89 29.13
CA PRO A 432 -35.46 -26.38 30.48
C PRO A 432 -34.52 -25.79 31.55
N ILE A 433 -33.78 -24.71 31.24
CA ILE A 433 -32.79 -24.08 32.15
C ILE A 433 -33.42 -22.99 33.06
N ASN A 434 -34.71 -22.65 32.89
CA ASN A 434 -35.41 -21.70 33.82
C ASN A 434 -36.10 -22.37 35.00
N ALA A 435 -35.80 -23.63 35.28
CA ALA A 435 -36.32 -24.40 36.40
C ALA A 435 -35.19 -24.89 37.33
N LEU A 436 -34.24 -24.02 37.69
CA LEU A 436 -33.35 -24.21 38.84
C LEU A 436 -32.96 -22.86 39.44
#